data_e8801ce4b4473f6c65695c196db3abe3
#
_entry.id   e8801ce4b4473f6c65695c196db3abe3
#
_cell.length_a   1.000
_cell.length_b   1.000
_cell.length_c   1.000
_cell.angle_alpha   90.00
_cell.angle_beta   90.00
_cell.angle_gamma   90.00
#
_symmetry.space_group_name_H-M   'P 1'
#
loop_
_entity.id
_entity.type
_entity.pdbx_description
1 polymer ?
#
loop_
_entity_poly.entity_id
_entity_poly.type
_entity_poly.pdbx_seq_one_letter_code
_entity_poly.pdbx_strand_id
1 'polypeptide(L)'
;MTSVPLHESAVMARRSFGLRLAPAWAGRAVRIERRWRVPTLIAQVVTVPAFYLDLLREDLDWLAIGAYLIAAVMLACALWQTARATGHAARHLRANWLDLLLILGLVASAVAPPSHGSDWILLLRLTVAFLSLVRMVWCLQLLLTRGGTLYLVALAFVVLLMCGVGFWLLEPRTPTLTDGLWLAFTTAATVGYGDVVPTTTASKIFAVFVVLLGFGVLTMVTAAIATSWIETEERRIEREILRDMRQHIGKVDADVAALRTELRAATQLLAEAAERRSSSPRGH
;
A
#
# COMPACT_ATOMS: atom_id res chain seq x y z
N MET A 1 4.50 20.73 25.49
CA MET A 1 4.68 19.93 24.26
C MET A 1 3.58 18.89 24.25
N THR A 2 2.51 19.17 23.53
CA THR A 2 1.31 18.31 23.45
C THR A 2 1.61 17.15 22.52
N SER A 3 1.66 15.96 23.08
CA SER A 3 1.77 14.69 22.32
C SER A 3 0.54 14.54 21.42
N VAL A 4 0.72 14.73 20.12
CA VAL A 4 -0.29 14.35 19.12
C VAL A 4 -0.49 12.84 19.24
N PRO A 5 -1.70 12.35 19.54
CA PRO A 5 -1.92 10.92 19.71
C PRO A 5 -1.63 10.20 18.41
N LEU A 6 -0.81 9.15 18.46
CA LEU A 6 -0.42 8.27 17.35
C LEU A 6 -1.62 7.73 16.53
N HIS A 7 -2.82 7.84 17.09
CA HIS A 7 -4.07 7.49 16.44
C HIS A 7 -4.50 8.47 15.33
N GLU A 8 -4.14 9.76 15.40
CA GLU A 8 -4.47 10.75 14.37
C GLU A 8 -3.56 10.65 13.14
N SER A 9 -2.29 10.34 13.33
CA SER A 9 -1.34 10.13 12.21
C SER A 9 -1.71 8.89 11.37
N ALA A 10 -2.21 7.81 12.00
CA ALA A 10 -2.71 6.62 11.30
C ALA A 10 -4.03 6.89 10.53
N VAL A 11 -4.83 7.87 10.95
CA VAL A 11 -6.05 8.30 10.24
C VAL A 11 -5.73 9.22 9.06
N MET A 12 -4.69 10.05 9.16
CA MET A 12 -4.24 10.92 8.04
C MET A 12 -3.58 10.13 6.89
N ALA A 13 -2.84 9.08 7.18
CA ALA A 13 -2.22 8.22 6.14
C ALA A 13 -3.23 7.46 5.26
N ARG A 14 -4.53 7.46 5.62
CA ARG A 14 -5.61 6.86 4.84
C ARG A 14 -6.27 7.80 3.82
N ARG A 15 -5.78 9.02 3.66
CA ARG A 15 -6.28 9.99 2.67
C ARG A 15 -5.47 9.88 1.39
N SER A 16 -5.72 8.86 0.59
CA SER A 16 -5.18 8.78 -0.76
C SER A 16 -6.14 9.45 -1.78
N PHE A 17 -5.54 10.07 -2.76
CA PHE A 17 -6.19 10.86 -3.81
C PHE A 17 -7.22 9.98 -4.56
N GLY A 18 -8.52 10.18 -4.30
CA GLY A 18 -9.61 9.52 -5.04
C GLY A 18 -9.87 8.03 -4.77
N LEU A 19 -9.10 7.40 -3.86
CA LEU A 19 -9.31 6.03 -3.38
C LEU A 19 -9.31 6.04 -1.85
N ARG A 20 -10.49 6.15 -1.23
CA ARG A 20 -10.63 6.16 0.22
C ARG A 20 -11.02 4.78 0.74
N LEU A 21 -10.19 4.25 1.61
CA LEU A 21 -10.50 3.04 2.38
C LEU A 21 -11.68 3.29 3.33
N ALA A 22 -12.42 2.23 3.61
CA ALA A 22 -13.45 2.27 4.64
C ALA A 22 -12.83 2.72 5.99
N PRO A 23 -13.51 3.62 6.73
CA PRO A 23 -12.99 4.11 8.01
C PRO A 23 -12.85 2.95 9.01
N ALA A 24 -11.80 3.01 9.85
CA ALA A 24 -11.46 1.91 10.77
C ALA A 24 -12.59 1.57 11.77
N TRP A 25 -13.44 2.57 12.14
CA TRP A 25 -14.59 2.37 13.01
C TRP A 25 -15.74 1.59 12.35
N ALA A 26 -15.79 1.54 11.01
CA ALA A 26 -16.79 0.78 10.25
C ALA A 26 -16.32 -0.67 10.01
N GLY A 27 -16.16 -1.46 11.07
CA GLY A 27 -15.58 -2.81 11.01
C GLY A 27 -16.26 -3.77 10.03
N ARG A 28 -17.54 -3.56 9.72
CA ARG A 28 -18.28 -4.33 8.70
C ARG A 28 -17.81 -3.94 7.29
N ALA A 29 -17.65 -2.65 7.00
CA ALA A 29 -17.17 -2.16 5.71
C ALA A 29 -15.71 -2.58 5.44
N VAL A 30 -14.84 -2.55 6.44
CA VAL A 30 -13.45 -3.01 6.33
C VAL A 30 -13.35 -4.50 5.99
N ARG A 31 -14.23 -5.34 6.56
CA ARG A 31 -14.27 -6.78 6.23
C ARG A 31 -14.74 -7.04 4.80
N ILE A 32 -15.75 -6.30 4.35
CA ILE A 32 -16.26 -6.39 2.96
C ILE A 32 -15.16 -5.95 1.99
N GLU A 33 -14.55 -4.78 2.22
CA GLU A 33 -13.45 -4.27 1.41
C GLU A 33 -12.30 -5.27 1.30
N ARG A 34 -11.90 -5.89 2.41
CA ARG A 34 -10.83 -6.91 2.42
C ARG A 34 -11.21 -8.15 1.62
N ARG A 35 -12.48 -8.58 1.66
CA ARG A 35 -12.97 -9.74 0.90
C ARG A 35 -12.94 -9.46 -0.61
N TRP A 36 -13.25 -8.22 -1.03
CA TRP A 36 -13.32 -7.85 -2.44
C TRP A 36 -11.98 -7.46 -3.06
N ARG A 37 -10.94 -7.24 -2.26
CA ARG A 37 -9.61 -6.82 -2.77
C ARG A 37 -9.02 -7.80 -3.77
N VAL A 38 -8.93 -9.08 -3.41
CA VAL A 38 -8.33 -10.09 -4.29
C VAL A 38 -9.18 -10.32 -5.56
N PRO A 39 -10.50 -10.52 -5.49
CA PRO A 39 -11.32 -10.67 -6.68
C PRO A 39 -11.26 -9.47 -7.63
N THR A 40 -11.33 -8.24 -7.11
CA THR A 40 -11.25 -7.03 -7.96
C THR A 40 -9.85 -6.85 -8.56
N LEU A 41 -8.80 -7.24 -7.84
CA LEU A 41 -7.43 -7.21 -8.34
C LEU A 41 -7.26 -8.20 -9.50
N ILE A 42 -7.72 -9.44 -9.35
CA ILE A 42 -7.70 -10.44 -10.42
C ILE A 42 -8.47 -9.96 -11.65
N ALA A 43 -9.68 -9.42 -11.45
CA ALA A 43 -10.49 -8.90 -12.54
C ALA A 43 -9.77 -7.77 -13.30
N GLN A 44 -9.05 -6.90 -12.61
CA GLN A 44 -8.27 -5.83 -13.23
C GLN A 44 -7.02 -6.32 -13.95
N VAL A 45 -6.32 -7.32 -13.40
CA VAL A 45 -5.19 -7.95 -14.10
C VAL A 45 -5.65 -8.52 -15.43
N VAL A 46 -6.85 -9.11 -15.51
CA VAL A 46 -7.40 -9.67 -16.74
C VAL A 46 -7.80 -8.59 -17.76
N THR A 47 -8.10 -7.36 -17.36
CA THR A 47 -8.42 -6.28 -18.32
C THR A 47 -7.23 -5.86 -19.18
N VAL A 48 -5.99 -6.05 -18.72
CA VAL A 48 -4.80 -5.69 -19.47
C VAL A 48 -4.56 -6.63 -20.67
N PRO A 49 -4.48 -7.97 -20.52
CA PRO A 49 -4.42 -8.85 -21.66
C PRO A 49 -5.67 -8.75 -22.55
N ALA A 50 -6.87 -8.49 -21.99
CA ALA A 50 -8.07 -8.27 -22.78
C ALA A 50 -7.94 -7.07 -23.73
N PHE A 51 -7.33 -5.97 -23.28
CA PHE A 51 -7.00 -4.83 -24.15
C PHE A 51 -6.11 -5.24 -25.33
N TYR A 52 -5.11 -6.09 -25.09
CA TYR A 52 -4.23 -6.54 -26.16
C TYR A 52 -4.91 -7.53 -27.12
N LEU A 53 -5.81 -8.38 -26.62
CA LEU A 53 -6.59 -9.29 -27.47
C LEU A 53 -7.47 -8.51 -28.44
N ASP A 54 -8.15 -7.46 -27.95
CA ASP A 54 -8.97 -6.57 -28.77
C ASP A 54 -8.14 -5.82 -29.84
N LEU A 55 -6.88 -5.50 -29.52
CA LEU A 55 -6.00 -4.80 -30.46
C LEU A 55 -5.43 -5.70 -31.55
N LEU A 56 -5.22 -7.00 -31.25
CA LEU A 56 -4.50 -7.94 -32.10
C LEU A 56 -5.38 -8.91 -32.88
N ARG A 57 -6.61 -9.18 -32.39
CA ARG A 57 -7.48 -10.22 -32.94
C ARG A 57 -8.93 -9.79 -32.96
N GLU A 58 -9.42 -9.55 -34.17
CA GLU A 58 -10.84 -9.24 -34.41
C GLU A 58 -11.79 -10.37 -34.00
N ASP A 59 -11.33 -11.64 -34.10
CA ASP A 59 -12.14 -12.83 -33.81
C ASP A 59 -12.44 -13.02 -32.31
N LEU A 60 -11.73 -12.34 -31.40
CA LEU A 60 -11.79 -12.54 -29.94
C LEU A 60 -12.34 -11.33 -29.17
N ASP A 61 -12.95 -10.37 -29.87
CA ASP A 61 -13.52 -9.16 -29.27
C ASP A 61 -14.52 -9.46 -28.17
N TRP A 62 -15.31 -10.53 -28.29
CA TRP A 62 -16.26 -10.94 -27.26
C TRP A 62 -15.60 -11.31 -25.92
N LEU A 63 -14.36 -11.86 -25.94
CA LEU A 63 -13.60 -12.15 -24.73
C LEU A 63 -13.14 -10.85 -24.04
N ALA A 64 -12.67 -9.87 -24.83
CA ALA A 64 -12.26 -8.58 -24.34
C ALA A 64 -13.46 -7.83 -23.72
N ILE A 65 -14.60 -7.81 -24.43
CA ILE A 65 -15.86 -7.23 -23.92
C ILE A 65 -16.27 -7.92 -22.62
N GLY A 66 -16.24 -9.26 -22.58
CA GLY A 66 -16.56 -10.03 -21.38
C GLY A 66 -15.67 -9.67 -20.19
N ALA A 67 -14.34 -9.54 -20.41
CA ALA A 67 -13.39 -9.18 -19.38
C ALA A 67 -13.65 -7.75 -18.83
N TYR A 68 -13.91 -6.78 -19.71
CA TYR A 68 -14.25 -5.41 -19.30
C TYR A 68 -15.55 -5.36 -18.49
N LEU A 69 -16.59 -6.07 -18.92
CA LEU A 69 -17.86 -6.13 -18.20
C LEU A 69 -17.72 -6.83 -16.84
N ILE A 70 -17.01 -7.95 -16.77
CA ILE A 70 -16.76 -8.64 -15.50
C ILE A 70 -16.00 -7.74 -14.54
N ALA A 71 -14.96 -7.06 -15.00
CA ALA A 71 -14.18 -6.14 -14.18
C ALA A 71 -15.04 -4.96 -13.69
N ALA A 72 -15.86 -4.37 -14.57
CA ALA A 72 -16.78 -3.27 -14.21
C ALA A 72 -17.81 -3.71 -13.17
N VAL A 73 -18.45 -4.86 -13.36
CA VAL A 73 -19.45 -5.40 -12.42
C VAL A 73 -18.81 -5.73 -11.06
N MET A 74 -17.66 -6.39 -11.05
CA MET A 74 -16.96 -6.72 -9.80
C MET A 74 -16.56 -5.47 -9.03
N LEU A 75 -16.06 -4.46 -9.73
CA LEU A 75 -15.69 -3.18 -9.11
C LEU A 75 -16.91 -2.42 -8.60
N ALA A 76 -17.99 -2.38 -9.38
CA ALA A 76 -19.25 -1.76 -8.98
C ALA A 76 -19.88 -2.46 -7.77
N CYS A 77 -19.89 -3.79 -7.73
CA CYS A 77 -20.38 -4.57 -6.59
C CYS A 77 -19.55 -4.32 -5.33
N ALA A 78 -18.21 -4.30 -5.45
CA ALA A 78 -17.33 -4.01 -4.35
C ALA A 78 -17.57 -2.60 -3.78
N LEU A 79 -17.64 -1.59 -4.66
CA LEU A 79 -17.88 -0.20 -4.27
C LEU A 79 -19.28 -0.02 -3.64
N TRP A 80 -20.30 -0.63 -4.21
CA TRP A 80 -21.67 -0.57 -3.70
C TRP A 80 -21.83 -1.22 -2.32
N GLN A 81 -21.27 -2.41 -2.12
CA GLN A 81 -21.32 -3.10 -0.83
C GLN A 81 -20.57 -2.35 0.26
N THR A 82 -19.39 -1.79 -0.05
CA THR A 82 -18.63 -0.97 0.90
C THR A 82 -19.34 0.34 1.21
N ALA A 83 -19.93 1.00 0.21
CA ALA A 83 -20.72 2.22 0.37
C ALA A 83 -21.95 2.01 1.28
N ARG A 84 -22.70 0.92 1.08
CA ARG A 84 -23.81 0.55 1.97
C ARG A 84 -23.36 0.27 3.40
N ALA A 85 -22.25 -0.41 3.57
CA ALA A 85 -21.73 -0.76 4.89
C ALA A 85 -21.17 0.43 5.69
N THR A 86 -20.83 1.54 5.03
CA THR A 86 -20.37 2.78 5.68
C THR A 86 -21.49 3.66 6.21
N GLY A 87 -22.75 3.40 5.82
CA GLY A 87 -23.92 4.22 6.21
C GLY A 87 -24.01 5.59 5.53
N HIS A 88 -23.00 6.01 4.77
CA HIS A 88 -22.94 7.29 4.05
C HIS A 88 -22.54 7.06 2.59
N ALA A 89 -23.38 6.34 1.84
CA ALA A 89 -23.10 5.88 0.48
C ALA A 89 -22.68 7.01 -0.47
N ALA A 90 -23.41 8.13 -0.50
CA ALA A 90 -23.09 9.25 -1.40
C ALA A 90 -21.71 9.88 -1.11
N ARG A 91 -21.33 10.00 0.17
CA ARG A 91 -20.02 10.53 0.56
C ARG A 91 -18.90 9.57 0.19
N HIS A 92 -19.12 8.26 0.34
CA HIS A 92 -18.16 7.23 -0.01
C HIS A 92 -17.94 7.16 -1.52
N LEU A 93 -19.02 7.20 -2.32
CA LEU A 93 -18.97 7.22 -3.78
C LEU A 93 -18.22 8.45 -4.31
N ARG A 94 -18.56 9.65 -3.82
CA ARG A 94 -17.84 10.89 -4.20
C ARG A 94 -16.36 10.86 -3.81
N ALA A 95 -16.04 10.19 -2.72
CA ALA A 95 -14.66 10.07 -2.25
C ALA A 95 -13.84 9.07 -3.08
N ASN A 96 -14.49 8.12 -3.77
CA ASN A 96 -13.88 7.12 -4.64
C ASN A 96 -14.23 7.41 -6.13
N TRP A 97 -14.07 8.68 -6.52
CA TRP A 97 -14.38 9.13 -7.89
C TRP A 97 -13.54 8.44 -8.97
N LEU A 98 -12.31 8.02 -8.65
CA LEU A 98 -11.45 7.24 -9.56
C LEU A 98 -12.04 5.87 -9.87
N ASP A 99 -12.61 5.18 -8.88
CA ASP A 99 -13.28 3.91 -9.09
C ASP A 99 -14.55 4.08 -9.96
N LEU A 100 -15.29 5.18 -9.79
CA LEU A 100 -16.42 5.49 -10.64
C LEU A 100 -16.01 5.81 -12.07
N LEU A 101 -14.94 6.58 -12.25
CA LEU A 101 -14.36 6.88 -13.57
C LEU A 101 -13.89 5.61 -14.26
N LEU A 102 -13.25 4.70 -13.52
CA LEU A 102 -12.78 3.43 -14.03
C LEU A 102 -13.94 2.50 -14.45
N ILE A 103 -15.01 2.42 -13.64
CA ILE A 103 -16.22 1.66 -14.01
C ILE A 103 -16.83 2.23 -15.28
N LEU A 104 -16.98 3.55 -15.38
CA LEU A 104 -17.50 4.21 -16.57
C LEU A 104 -16.63 3.94 -17.80
N GLY A 105 -15.31 4.03 -17.65
CA GLY A 105 -14.35 3.74 -18.71
C GLY A 105 -14.40 2.28 -19.18
N LEU A 106 -14.50 1.32 -18.24
CA LEU A 106 -14.62 -0.10 -18.55
C LEU A 106 -15.92 -0.41 -19.33
N VAL A 107 -17.04 0.19 -18.89
CA VAL A 107 -18.33 0.05 -19.59
C VAL A 107 -18.27 0.70 -20.97
N ALA A 108 -17.71 1.90 -21.07
CA ALA A 108 -17.52 2.58 -22.35
C ALA A 108 -16.63 1.77 -23.31
N SER A 109 -15.55 1.16 -22.79
CA SER A 109 -14.66 0.27 -23.56
C SER A 109 -15.36 -1.01 -24.03
N ALA A 110 -16.30 -1.53 -23.23
CA ALA A 110 -17.08 -2.73 -23.59
C ALA A 110 -18.13 -2.45 -24.67
N VAL A 111 -18.70 -1.22 -24.68
CA VAL A 111 -19.77 -0.83 -25.65
C VAL A 111 -19.17 -0.24 -26.92
N ALA A 112 -17.95 0.30 -26.86
CA ALA A 112 -17.29 0.91 -27.99
C ALA A 112 -17.01 -0.14 -29.10
N PRO A 113 -17.16 0.23 -30.40
CA PRO A 113 -16.81 -0.63 -31.50
C PRO A 113 -15.30 -1.02 -31.45
N PRO A 114 -14.87 -2.05 -32.22
CA PRO A 114 -13.46 -2.43 -32.29
C PRO A 114 -12.55 -1.24 -32.57
N SER A 115 -11.36 -1.22 -31.95
CA SER A 115 -10.43 -0.07 -32.02
C SER A 115 -9.79 0.15 -33.40
N HIS A 116 -10.00 -0.77 -34.34
CA HIS A 116 -9.45 -0.72 -35.68
C HIS A 116 -9.99 0.49 -36.47
N GLY A 117 -9.14 1.50 -36.64
CA GLY A 117 -9.44 2.69 -37.44
C GLY A 117 -9.92 3.93 -36.68
N SER A 118 -9.97 3.92 -35.34
CA SER A 118 -10.34 5.11 -34.55
C SER A 118 -9.36 5.37 -33.41
N ASP A 119 -8.52 6.40 -33.55
CA ASP A 119 -7.54 6.81 -32.53
C ASP A 119 -8.18 7.15 -31.18
N TRP A 120 -9.42 7.65 -31.17
CA TRP A 120 -10.14 7.98 -29.94
C TRP A 120 -10.55 6.76 -29.11
N ILE A 121 -10.95 5.68 -29.77
CA ILE A 121 -11.31 4.42 -29.10
C ILE A 121 -10.06 3.78 -28.54
N LEU A 122 -8.97 3.78 -29.29
CA LEU A 122 -7.67 3.32 -28.81
C LEU A 122 -7.22 4.12 -27.58
N LEU A 123 -7.31 5.44 -27.63
CA LEU A 123 -6.96 6.32 -26.51
C LEU A 123 -7.81 6.03 -25.27
N LEU A 124 -9.14 5.84 -25.45
CA LEU A 124 -10.05 5.51 -24.35
C LEU A 124 -9.63 4.19 -23.68
N ARG A 125 -9.46 3.12 -24.45
CA ARG A 125 -9.08 1.79 -23.95
C ARG A 125 -7.72 1.77 -23.31
N LEU A 126 -6.75 2.47 -23.89
CA LEU A 126 -5.41 2.62 -23.34
C LEU A 126 -5.44 3.37 -22.00
N THR A 127 -6.24 4.44 -21.92
CA THR A 127 -6.44 5.18 -20.67
C THR A 127 -7.08 4.32 -19.58
N VAL A 128 -8.08 3.51 -19.94
CA VAL A 128 -8.73 2.57 -19.01
C VAL A 128 -7.76 1.49 -18.54
N ALA A 129 -6.96 0.93 -19.43
CA ALA A 129 -5.92 -0.03 -19.08
C ALA A 129 -4.88 0.59 -18.12
N PHE A 130 -4.45 1.82 -18.38
CA PHE A 130 -3.55 2.55 -17.48
C PHE A 130 -4.17 2.81 -16.12
N LEU A 131 -5.41 3.30 -16.05
CA LEU A 131 -6.11 3.50 -14.77
C LEU A 131 -6.29 2.20 -14.00
N SER A 132 -6.54 1.09 -14.70
CA SER A 132 -6.59 -0.25 -14.09
C SER A 132 -5.25 -0.65 -13.51
N LEU A 133 -4.13 -0.40 -14.19
CA LEU A 133 -2.78 -0.63 -13.69
C LEU A 133 -2.48 0.24 -12.46
N VAL A 134 -2.78 1.54 -12.51
CA VAL A 134 -2.60 2.45 -11.37
C VAL A 134 -3.39 1.95 -10.17
N ARG A 135 -4.65 1.59 -10.35
CA ARG A 135 -5.48 1.05 -9.28
C ARG A 135 -4.96 -0.29 -8.75
N MET A 136 -4.46 -1.16 -9.64
CA MET A 136 -3.82 -2.43 -9.25
C MET A 136 -2.62 -2.18 -8.34
N VAL A 137 -1.73 -1.25 -8.70
CA VAL A 137 -0.59 -0.83 -7.88
C VAL A 137 -1.04 -0.34 -6.50
N TRP A 138 -2.08 0.51 -6.44
CA TRP A 138 -2.64 0.99 -5.18
C TRP A 138 -3.26 -0.12 -4.33
N CYS A 139 -4.03 -1.02 -4.95
CA CYS A 139 -4.63 -2.15 -4.26
C CYS A 139 -3.57 -3.10 -3.68
N LEU A 140 -2.52 -3.33 -4.45
CA LEU A 140 -1.43 -4.21 -4.07
C LEU A 140 -0.59 -3.60 -2.94
N GLN A 141 -0.33 -2.28 -2.95
CA GLN A 141 0.30 -1.59 -1.82
C GLN A 141 -0.43 -1.83 -0.49
N LEU A 142 -1.75 -1.77 -0.50
CA LEU A 142 -2.58 -2.01 0.68
C LEU A 142 -2.57 -3.47 1.17
N LEU A 143 -2.32 -4.41 0.28
CA LEU A 143 -2.08 -5.82 0.63
C LEU A 143 -0.70 -6.01 1.25
N LEU A 144 0.27 -5.22 0.79
CA LEU A 144 1.70 -5.39 1.04
C LEU A 144 2.21 -4.60 2.26
N THR A 145 1.45 -3.65 2.81
CA THR A 145 1.81 -2.90 4.03
C THR A 145 2.13 -3.79 5.25
N ARG A 146 1.84 -5.08 5.16
CA ARG A 146 2.21 -6.09 6.18
C ARG A 146 3.41 -6.96 5.82
N GLY A 147 3.94 -6.88 4.59
CA GLY A 147 4.91 -7.83 4.03
C GLY A 147 6.33 -7.31 3.79
N GLY A 148 6.62 -6.04 4.01
CA GLY A 148 7.97 -5.49 3.88
C GLY A 148 8.41 -5.18 2.44
N THR A 149 9.66 -4.69 2.31
CA THR A 149 10.28 -4.18 1.08
C THR A 149 10.30 -5.18 -0.08
N LEU A 150 10.43 -6.48 0.22
CA LEU A 150 10.49 -7.54 -0.80
C LEU A 150 9.24 -7.58 -1.69
N TYR A 151 8.07 -7.36 -1.11
CA TYR A 151 6.81 -7.34 -1.88
C TYR A 151 6.71 -6.14 -2.82
N LEU A 152 7.26 -4.99 -2.44
CA LEU A 152 7.30 -3.82 -3.32
C LEU A 152 8.23 -4.04 -4.52
N VAL A 153 9.35 -4.71 -4.30
CA VAL A 153 10.24 -5.12 -5.39
C VAL A 153 9.54 -6.12 -6.32
N ALA A 154 8.85 -7.12 -5.75
CA ALA A 154 8.06 -8.05 -6.55
C ALA A 154 6.95 -7.36 -7.35
N LEU A 155 6.28 -6.35 -6.75
CA LEU A 155 5.30 -5.53 -7.46
C LEU A 155 5.93 -4.76 -8.63
N ALA A 156 7.06 -4.10 -8.39
CA ALA A 156 7.79 -3.39 -9.45
C ALA A 156 8.14 -4.32 -10.61
N PHE A 157 8.55 -5.54 -10.31
CA PHE A 157 8.85 -6.56 -11.32
C PHE A 157 7.59 -6.99 -12.10
N VAL A 158 6.46 -7.22 -11.43
CA VAL A 158 5.19 -7.55 -12.11
C VAL A 158 4.73 -6.42 -13.02
N VAL A 159 4.81 -5.18 -12.56
CA VAL A 159 4.47 -4.00 -13.37
C VAL A 159 5.40 -3.90 -14.59
N LEU A 160 6.70 -4.12 -14.41
CA LEU A 160 7.67 -4.12 -15.50
C LEU A 160 7.35 -5.20 -16.53
N LEU A 161 7.03 -6.43 -16.09
CA LEU A 161 6.62 -7.51 -17.00
C LEU A 161 5.37 -7.13 -17.80
N MET A 162 4.36 -6.56 -17.15
CA MET A 162 3.13 -6.10 -17.82
C MET A 162 3.42 -5.01 -18.85
N CYS A 163 4.27 -4.04 -18.52
CA CYS A 163 4.69 -3.00 -19.46
C CYS A 163 5.52 -3.56 -20.61
N GLY A 164 6.39 -4.54 -20.34
CA GLY A 164 7.19 -5.22 -21.36
C GLY A 164 6.33 -5.98 -22.38
N VAL A 165 5.33 -6.73 -21.88
CA VAL A 165 4.33 -7.37 -22.75
C VAL A 165 3.58 -6.31 -23.56
N GLY A 166 3.24 -5.17 -22.96
CA GLY A 166 2.60 -4.07 -23.65
C GLY A 166 3.40 -3.53 -24.82
N PHE A 167 4.67 -3.25 -24.65
CA PHE A 167 5.53 -2.80 -25.74
C PHE A 167 5.75 -3.88 -26.79
N TRP A 168 5.97 -5.13 -26.38
CA TRP A 168 6.11 -6.24 -27.32
C TRP A 168 4.91 -6.37 -28.27
N LEU A 169 3.70 -6.07 -27.79
CA LEU A 169 2.48 -6.17 -28.59
C LEU A 169 2.17 -4.88 -29.38
N LEU A 170 2.53 -3.70 -28.86
CA LEU A 170 2.18 -2.40 -29.44
C LEU A 170 3.26 -1.83 -30.38
N GLU A 171 4.51 -2.31 -30.27
CA GLU A 171 5.64 -1.76 -31.00
C GLU A 171 6.26 -2.79 -31.95
N PRO A 172 6.18 -2.58 -33.29
CA PRO A 172 6.75 -3.50 -34.26
C PRO A 172 8.28 -3.68 -34.18
N ARG A 173 8.98 -2.68 -33.55
CA ARG A 173 10.43 -2.74 -33.37
C ARG A 173 10.88 -3.57 -32.17
N THR A 174 9.95 -4.17 -31.45
CA THR A 174 10.19 -5.11 -30.36
C THR A 174 9.70 -6.50 -30.77
N PRO A 175 10.40 -7.21 -31.65
CA PRO A 175 9.96 -8.51 -32.19
C PRO A 175 9.94 -9.61 -31.11
N THR A 176 10.70 -9.45 -30.04
CA THR A 176 10.73 -10.40 -28.92
C THR A 176 10.24 -9.78 -27.62
N LEU A 177 9.77 -10.64 -26.71
CA LEU A 177 9.39 -10.20 -25.36
C LEU A 177 10.55 -9.54 -24.62
N THR A 178 11.78 -10.00 -24.85
CA THR A 178 13.00 -9.41 -24.28
C THR A 178 13.21 -7.97 -24.73
N ASP A 179 12.97 -7.66 -26.00
CA ASP A 179 13.06 -6.29 -26.53
C ASP A 179 11.97 -5.39 -25.92
N GLY A 180 10.77 -5.93 -25.78
CA GLY A 180 9.66 -5.23 -25.10
C GLY A 180 9.97 -4.94 -23.64
N LEU A 181 10.55 -5.91 -22.92
CA LEU A 181 10.98 -5.73 -21.52
C LEU A 181 12.13 -4.71 -21.39
N TRP A 182 13.08 -4.76 -22.34
CA TRP A 182 14.16 -3.80 -22.41
C TRP A 182 13.64 -2.37 -22.60
N LEU A 183 12.74 -2.18 -23.57
CA LEU A 183 12.11 -0.89 -23.81
C LEU A 183 11.28 -0.41 -22.60
N ALA A 184 10.55 -1.30 -21.95
CA ALA A 184 9.80 -0.98 -20.74
C ALA A 184 10.72 -0.56 -19.60
N PHE A 185 11.81 -1.28 -19.36
CA PHE A 185 12.78 -0.97 -18.34
C PHE A 185 13.46 0.38 -18.58
N THR A 186 13.99 0.61 -19.78
CA THR A 186 14.70 1.85 -20.12
C THR A 186 13.77 3.07 -20.11
N THR A 187 12.50 2.87 -20.45
CA THR A 187 11.46 3.92 -20.40
C THR A 187 11.02 4.20 -18.95
N ALA A 188 10.70 3.18 -18.18
CA ALA A 188 10.25 3.34 -16.79
C ALA A 188 11.35 3.88 -15.87
N ALA A 189 12.58 3.44 -16.07
CA ALA A 189 13.77 3.94 -15.35
C ALA A 189 14.28 5.29 -15.89
N THR A 190 13.64 5.85 -16.91
CA THR A 190 14.02 7.12 -17.56
C THR A 190 15.46 7.16 -18.07
N VAL A 191 16.00 6.00 -18.46
CA VAL A 191 17.37 5.88 -19.02
C VAL A 191 17.43 6.36 -20.46
N GLY A 192 16.52 5.82 -21.32
CA GLY A 192 16.33 6.25 -22.71
C GLY A 192 17.57 6.12 -23.59
N TYR A 193 18.15 4.92 -23.72
CA TYR A 193 19.33 4.71 -24.57
C TYR A 193 19.09 5.07 -26.04
N GLY A 194 17.83 5.00 -26.52
CA GLY A 194 17.45 5.35 -27.89
C GLY A 194 17.75 4.25 -28.93
N ASP A 195 18.19 3.09 -28.50
CA ASP A 195 18.40 1.90 -29.31
C ASP A 195 17.08 1.32 -29.84
N VAL A 196 16.06 1.28 -28.98
CA VAL A 196 14.68 0.97 -29.32
C VAL A 196 13.79 2.11 -28.86
N VAL A 197 12.92 2.61 -29.75
CA VAL A 197 12.02 3.74 -29.46
C VAL A 197 10.62 3.45 -29.95
N PRO A 198 9.56 3.93 -29.26
CA PRO A 198 8.19 3.81 -29.70
C PRO A 198 7.96 4.52 -31.04
N THR A 199 7.46 3.81 -32.06
CA THR A 199 7.23 4.35 -33.40
C THR A 199 5.75 4.57 -33.72
N THR A 200 4.88 3.67 -33.23
CA THR A 200 3.44 3.77 -33.44
C THR A 200 2.80 4.80 -32.52
N THR A 201 1.65 5.37 -32.90
CA THR A 201 0.88 6.27 -32.00
C THR A 201 0.50 5.56 -30.71
N ALA A 202 0.08 4.29 -30.79
CA ALA A 202 -0.29 3.49 -29.62
C ALA A 202 0.89 3.29 -28.67
N SER A 203 2.06 2.91 -29.17
CA SER A 203 3.24 2.69 -28.35
C SER A 203 3.79 3.98 -27.75
N LYS A 204 3.69 5.12 -28.45
CA LYS A 204 4.05 6.45 -27.93
C LYS A 204 3.16 6.86 -26.76
N ILE A 205 1.84 6.72 -26.89
CA ILE A 205 0.90 7.02 -25.81
C ILE A 205 1.14 6.06 -24.62
N PHE A 206 1.35 4.79 -24.92
CA PHE A 206 1.67 3.78 -23.89
C PHE A 206 2.99 4.12 -23.18
N ALA A 207 4.01 4.60 -23.88
CA ALA A 207 5.27 5.04 -23.28
C ALA A 207 5.07 6.17 -22.26
N VAL A 208 4.19 7.13 -22.52
CA VAL A 208 3.86 8.19 -21.54
C VAL A 208 3.31 7.57 -20.26
N PHE A 209 2.39 6.60 -20.39
CA PHE A 209 1.85 5.91 -19.21
C PHE A 209 2.90 5.08 -18.47
N VAL A 210 3.81 4.43 -19.20
CA VAL A 210 4.91 3.65 -18.60
C VAL A 210 5.87 4.56 -17.84
N VAL A 211 6.18 5.74 -18.35
CA VAL A 211 7.00 6.74 -17.63
C VAL A 211 6.33 7.17 -16.33
N LEU A 212 5.04 7.54 -16.38
CA LEU A 212 4.30 7.97 -15.18
C LEU A 212 4.20 6.85 -14.14
N LEU A 213 3.92 5.63 -14.60
CA LEU A 213 3.81 4.45 -13.74
C LEU A 213 5.17 4.07 -13.14
N GLY A 214 6.23 4.07 -13.97
CA GLY A 214 7.60 3.78 -13.56
C GLY A 214 8.10 4.76 -12.52
N PHE A 215 7.87 6.06 -12.73
CA PHE A 215 8.19 7.09 -11.74
C PHE A 215 7.44 6.86 -10.42
N GLY A 216 6.13 6.55 -10.48
CA GLY A 216 5.33 6.25 -9.30
C GLY A 216 5.81 5.02 -8.54
N VAL A 217 6.14 3.93 -9.24
CA VAL A 217 6.66 2.70 -8.62
C VAL A 217 8.06 2.92 -8.03
N LEU A 218 8.95 3.60 -8.75
CA LEU A 218 10.32 3.87 -8.29
C LEU A 218 10.32 4.72 -7.02
N THR A 219 9.53 5.79 -6.99
CA THR A 219 9.41 6.64 -5.78
C THR A 219 8.90 5.86 -4.58
N MET A 220 7.98 4.91 -4.77
CA MET A 220 7.49 4.06 -3.71
C MET A 220 8.53 3.07 -3.19
N VAL A 221 9.27 2.44 -4.09
CA VAL A 221 10.36 1.52 -3.71
C VAL A 221 11.42 2.28 -2.91
N THR A 222 11.82 3.46 -3.38
CA THR A 222 12.79 4.33 -2.68
C THR A 222 12.30 4.73 -1.30
N ALA A 223 11.04 5.18 -1.19
CA ALA A 223 10.44 5.54 0.09
C ALA A 223 10.36 4.35 1.05
N ALA A 224 10.01 3.16 0.55
CA ALA A 224 9.94 1.95 1.38
C ALA A 224 11.31 1.52 1.90
N ILE A 225 12.36 1.61 1.08
CA ILE A 225 13.73 1.34 1.52
C ILE A 225 14.13 2.34 2.60
N ALA A 226 13.92 3.64 2.39
CA ALA A 226 14.23 4.67 3.38
C ALA A 226 13.48 4.43 4.70
N THR A 227 12.18 4.12 4.65
CA THR A 227 11.37 3.84 5.84
C THR A 227 11.87 2.60 6.59
N SER A 228 12.27 1.54 5.87
CA SER A 228 12.76 0.31 6.51
C SER A 228 14.07 0.53 7.28
N TRP A 229 14.91 1.44 6.82
CA TRP A 229 16.14 1.82 7.53
C TRP A 229 15.84 2.60 8.81
N ILE A 230 14.92 3.57 8.73
CA ILE A 230 14.49 4.38 9.88
C ILE A 230 13.86 3.49 10.96
N GLU A 231 12.92 2.62 10.59
CA GLU A 231 12.27 1.70 11.54
C GLU A 231 13.27 0.75 12.24
N THR A 232 14.32 0.33 11.53
CA THR A 232 15.34 -0.54 12.10
C THR A 232 16.15 0.21 13.16
N GLU A 233 16.50 1.46 12.90
CA GLU A 233 17.26 2.29 13.84
C GLU A 233 16.42 2.69 15.04
N GLU A 234 15.15 3.10 14.85
CA GLU A 234 14.22 3.42 15.94
C GLU A 234 14.03 2.23 16.89
N ARG A 235 13.82 1.02 16.36
CA ARG A 235 13.70 -0.20 17.16
C ARG A 235 14.98 -0.54 17.93
N ARG A 236 16.15 -0.17 17.40
CA ARG A 236 17.42 -0.36 18.07
C ARG A 236 17.56 0.58 19.25
N ILE A 237 17.30 1.86 19.04
CA ILE A 237 17.31 2.91 20.08
C ILE A 237 16.28 2.60 21.17
N GLU A 238 15.06 2.22 20.80
CA GLU A 238 14.00 1.85 21.75
C GLU A 238 14.42 0.69 22.65
N ARG A 239 15.06 -0.34 22.09
CA ARG A 239 15.56 -1.48 22.87
C ARG A 239 16.68 -1.07 23.82
N GLU A 240 17.53 -0.16 23.42
CA GLU A 240 18.61 0.36 24.24
C GLU A 240 18.07 1.18 25.42
N ILE A 241 17.13 2.08 25.15
CA ILE A 241 16.44 2.87 26.19
C ILE A 241 15.70 1.94 27.17
N LEU A 242 14.99 0.94 26.68
CA LEU A 242 14.28 0.00 27.55
C LEU A 242 15.24 -0.85 28.42
N ARG A 243 16.43 -1.18 27.93
CA ARG A 243 17.46 -1.88 28.71
C ARG A 243 18.01 -0.97 29.80
N ASP A 244 18.32 0.28 29.46
CA ASP A 244 18.86 1.25 30.42
C ASP A 244 17.83 1.57 31.52
N MET A 245 16.56 1.79 31.15
CA MET A 245 15.48 1.96 32.13
C MET A 245 15.33 0.77 33.08
N ARG A 246 15.36 -0.47 32.55
CA ARG A 246 15.28 -1.68 33.41
C ARG A 246 16.45 -1.76 34.39
N GLN A 247 17.64 -1.39 33.93
CA GLN A 247 18.84 -1.39 34.78
C GLN A 247 18.73 -0.33 35.90
N HIS A 248 18.23 0.86 35.58
CA HIS A 248 17.98 1.92 36.55
C HIS A 248 16.91 1.53 37.56
N ILE A 249 15.77 0.96 37.12
CA ILE A 249 14.72 0.45 38.01
C ILE A 249 15.29 -0.62 38.96
N GLY A 250 16.10 -1.56 38.44
CA GLY A 250 16.73 -2.59 39.27
C GLY A 250 17.67 -2.01 40.34
N LYS A 251 18.41 -0.94 40.02
CA LYS A 251 19.25 -0.23 41.02
C LYS A 251 18.39 0.45 42.09
N VAL A 252 17.35 1.18 41.67
CA VAL A 252 16.43 1.85 42.64
C VAL A 252 15.75 0.81 43.53
N ASP A 253 15.31 -0.33 43.01
CA ASP A 253 14.72 -1.39 43.83
C ASP A 253 15.73 -1.98 44.84
N ALA A 254 16.99 -2.14 44.46
CA ALA A 254 18.05 -2.58 45.37
C ALA A 254 18.33 -1.56 46.45
N ASP A 255 18.39 -0.26 46.11
CA ASP A 255 18.62 0.81 47.07
C ASP A 255 17.44 0.93 48.08
N VAL A 256 16.20 0.81 47.58
CA VAL A 256 15.00 0.77 48.43
C VAL A 256 15.00 -0.42 49.38
N ALA A 257 15.44 -1.60 48.89
CA ALA A 257 15.57 -2.80 49.74
C ALA A 257 16.66 -2.61 50.83
N ALA A 258 17.80 -2.02 50.49
CA ALA A 258 18.86 -1.71 51.43
C ALA A 258 18.37 -0.72 52.51
N LEU A 259 17.75 0.38 52.10
CA LEU A 259 17.17 1.37 53.05
C LEU A 259 16.12 0.77 53.97
N ARG A 260 15.29 -0.14 53.49
CA ARG A 260 14.30 -0.87 54.32
C ARG A 260 14.98 -1.76 55.35
N THR A 261 16.08 -2.41 55.06
CA THR A 261 16.83 -3.22 55.98
C THR A 261 17.52 -2.37 57.07
N GLU A 262 18.12 -1.24 56.68
CA GLU A 262 18.70 -0.27 57.64
C GLU A 262 17.65 0.32 58.57
N LEU A 263 16.49 0.72 58.03
CA LEU A 263 15.39 1.25 58.81
C LEU A 263 14.89 0.22 59.86
N ARG A 264 14.76 -1.07 59.46
CA ARG A 264 14.38 -2.16 60.38
C ARG A 264 15.41 -2.36 61.48
N ALA A 265 16.71 -2.33 61.15
CA ALA A 265 17.77 -2.46 62.13
C ALA A 265 17.77 -1.28 63.13
N ALA A 266 17.60 -0.05 62.64
CA ALA A 266 17.52 1.15 63.48
C ALA A 266 16.29 1.10 64.40
N THR A 267 15.11 0.68 63.87
CA THR A 267 13.91 0.56 64.73
C THR A 267 14.04 -0.54 65.80
N GLN A 268 14.73 -1.63 65.50
CA GLN A 268 15.01 -2.67 66.50
C GLN A 268 15.95 -2.16 67.62
N LEU A 269 17.01 -1.46 67.29
CA LEU A 269 17.94 -0.87 68.25
C LEU A 269 17.21 0.18 69.17
N LEU A 270 16.32 0.97 68.59
CA LEU A 270 15.51 1.91 69.37
C LEU A 270 14.54 1.21 70.33
N ALA A 271 13.92 0.10 69.86
CA ALA A 271 13.04 -0.72 70.73
C ALA A 271 13.81 -1.33 71.91
N GLU A 272 14.99 -1.92 71.64
CA GLU A 272 15.85 -2.49 72.70
C GLU A 272 16.36 -1.40 73.67
N ALA A 273 16.69 -0.19 73.19
CA ALA A 273 17.08 0.92 74.05
C ALA A 273 15.94 1.40 74.91
N ALA A 274 14.70 1.39 74.39
CA ALA A 274 13.52 1.75 75.18
C ALA A 274 13.22 0.71 76.27
N GLU A 275 13.34 -0.58 75.97
CA GLU A 275 13.19 -1.65 76.97
C GLU A 275 14.22 -1.56 78.07
N ARG A 276 15.48 -1.33 77.76
CA ARG A 276 16.55 -1.14 78.78
C ARG A 276 16.32 0.07 79.66
N ARG A 277 15.73 1.16 79.16
CA ARG A 277 15.33 2.33 79.96
C ARG A 277 14.16 2.04 80.85
N SER A 278 13.21 1.22 80.47
CA SER A 278 12.06 0.85 81.27
C SER A 278 12.39 -0.16 82.41
N SER A 279 13.45 -0.97 82.18
CA SER A 279 13.90 -2.01 83.13
C SER A 279 14.93 -1.48 84.15
N SER A 280 15.43 -0.27 84.04
CA SER A 280 16.32 0.34 85.06
C SER A 280 15.52 0.72 86.29
N PRO A 281 15.79 0.10 87.47
CA PRO A 281 15.06 0.43 88.68
C PRO A 281 15.34 1.88 89.12
N ARG A 282 14.27 2.65 89.30
CA ARG A 282 14.34 3.97 89.92
C ARG A 282 14.97 3.75 91.33
N GLY A 283 16.27 4.03 91.44
CA GLY A 283 16.92 4.08 92.74
C GLY A 283 16.40 5.23 93.56
N HIS A 284 15.93 4.92 94.70
CA HIS A 284 15.56 5.83 95.78
C HIS A 284 16.79 6.51 96.36
#